data_0063fe4cac5eb243f0a9ce7e95a468d6
#
_entry.id   0063fe4cac5eb243f0a9ce7e95a468d6
#
_cell.length_a   1.000
_cell.length_b   1.000
_cell.length_c   1.000
_cell.angle_alpha   90.00
_cell.angle_beta   90.00
_cell.angle_gamma   90.00
#
_symmetry.space_group_name_H-M   'P 1'
#
loop_
_entity.id
_entity.type
_entity.pdbx_description
1 polymer ?
#
loop_
_entity_poly.entity_id
_entity_poly.type
_entity_poly.pdbx_seq_one_letter_code
_entity_poly.pdbx_strand_id
1 'polypeptide(L)'
;MYLGNFAFYKGQFVILIAEQDTLMGTVWTVMNLETKAITLVNEQDLTAYSRKSRGAKPASDMTDRQQNAITFIRQLTGAYFNGRSLSDVSTFIGLFLNRAKDNARQKAYDDYVIGDAMIETVR
;
A
#
# COMPACT_ATOMS: atom_id res chain seq x y z
N MET A 1 -8.58 -7.80 -5.37
CA MET A 1 -8.00 -6.50 -4.96
C MET A 1 -6.67 -6.73 -4.27
N TYR A 2 -5.85 -5.71 -4.21
CA TYR A 2 -4.50 -5.78 -3.65
C TYR A 2 -4.31 -4.75 -2.56
N LEU A 3 -3.41 -5.03 -1.62
CA LEU A 3 -2.97 -4.05 -0.62
C LEU A 3 -2.57 -2.74 -1.31
N GLY A 4 -3.00 -1.61 -0.77
CA GLY A 4 -2.72 -0.29 -1.32
C GLY A 4 -3.68 0.19 -2.40
N ASN A 5 -4.60 -0.66 -2.86
CA ASN A 5 -5.60 -0.26 -3.83
C ASN A 5 -6.58 0.74 -3.23
N PHE A 6 -7.00 1.70 -4.06
CA PHE A 6 -8.16 2.53 -3.79
C PHE A 6 -9.42 1.78 -4.23
N ALA A 7 -10.51 1.99 -3.51
CA ALA A 7 -11.78 1.35 -3.80
C ALA A 7 -12.93 2.21 -3.25
N PHE A 8 -14.16 1.78 -3.49
CA PHE A 8 -15.35 2.39 -2.89
C PHE A 8 -16.02 1.39 -1.94
N TYR A 9 -16.42 1.88 -0.77
CA TYR A 9 -17.23 1.15 0.19
C TYR A 9 -18.45 2.00 0.52
N LYS A 10 -19.64 1.49 0.15
CA LYS A 10 -20.92 2.23 0.33
C LYS A 10 -20.84 3.65 -0.21
N GLY A 11 -20.26 3.82 -1.39
CA GLY A 11 -20.10 5.12 -2.03
C GLY A 11 -18.98 6.00 -1.46
N GLN A 12 -18.27 5.55 -0.44
CA GLN A 12 -17.16 6.29 0.16
C GLN A 12 -15.82 5.85 -0.40
N PHE A 13 -14.94 6.80 -0.64
CA PHE A 13 -13.61 6.55 -1.19
C PHE A 13 -12.67 6.09 -0.08
N VAL A 14 -12.12 4.89 -0.24
CA VAL A 14 -11.27 4.25 0.78
C VAL A 14 -9.99 3.71 0.16
N ILE A 15 -9.00 3.44 1.00
CA ILE A 15 -7.77 2.76 0.62
C ILE A 15 -7.59 1.51 1.47
N LEU A 16 -7.14 0.42 0.85
CA LEU A 16 -6.93 -0.88 1.49
C LEU A 16 -5.55 -0.91 2.16
N ILE A 17 -5.53 -0.95 3.49
CA ILE A 17 -4.28 -0.82 4.26
C ILE A 17 -3.81 -2.12 4.91
N ALA A 18 -4.65 -3.14 5.01
CA ALA A 18 -4.25 -4.46 5.51
C ALA A 18 -5.20 -5.52 4.99
N GLU A 19 -4.67 -6.70 4.69
CA GLU A 19 -5.41 -7.86 4.20
C GLU A 19 -5.44 -8.95 5.26
N GLN A 20 -6.60 -9.62 5.40
CA GLN A 20 -6.73 -10.78 6.26
C GLN A 20 -7.59 -11.83 5.55
N ASP A 21 -7.03 -13.00 5.30
CA ASP A 21 -7.78 -14.12 4.75
C ASP A 21 -8.48 -14.88 5.87
N THR A 22 -9.78 -15.14 5.68
CA THR A 22 -10.60 -15.89 6.63
C THR A 22 -11.28 -17.04 5.90
N LEU A 23 -11.87 -17.96 6.69
CA LEU A 23 -12.65 -19.07 6.13
C LEU A 23 -13.87 -18.59 5.33
N MET A 24 -14.33 -17.36 5.59
CA MET A 24 -15.48 -16.75 4.93
C MET A 24 -15.07 -15.82 3.78
N GLY A 25 -13.79 -15.78 3.42
CA GLY A 25 -13.25 -14.92 2.38
C GLY A 25 -12.24 -13.91 2.89
N THR A 26 -11.85 -12.97 2.02
CA THR A 26 -10.88 -11.94 2.36
C THR A 26 -11.56 -10.75 3.04
N VAL A 27 -10.98 -10.30 4.15
CA VAL A 27 -11.39 -9.10 4.88
C VAL A 27 -10.30 -8.05 4.75
N TRP A 28 -10.69 -6.82 4.46
CA TRP A 28 -9.77 -5.70 4.31
C TRP A 28 -9.94 -4.71 5.45
N THR A 29 -8.82 -4.26 6.02
CA THR A 29 -8.82 -3.04 6.81
C THR A 29 -8.71 -1.88 5.84
N VAL A 30 -9.69 -0.99 5.87
CA VAL A 30 -9.73 0.15 4.95
C VAL A 30 -9.76 1.46 5.74
N MET A 31 -9.21 2.52 5.13
CA MET A 31 -9.27 3.86 5.69
C MET A 31 -10.09 4.76 4.77
N ASN A 32 -11.10 5.42 5.35
CA ASN A 32 -11.85 6.46 4.65
C ASN A 32 -10.96 7.68 4.45
N LEU A 33 -10.80 8.13 3.20
CA LEU A 33 -9.87 9.21 2.88
C LEU A 33 -10.36 10.58 3.33
N GLU A 34 -11.67 10.76 3.56
CA GLU A 34 -12.20 12.02 4.07
C GLU A 34 -12.12 12.11 5.59
N THR A 35 -12.60 11.06 6.28
CA THR A 35 -12.71 11.05 7.75
C THR A 35 -11.51 10.47 8.45
N LYS A 36 -10.65 9.74 7.72
CA LYS A 36 -9.52 8.96 8.28
C LYS A 36 -9.96 7.82 9.19
N ALA A 37 -11.24 7.49 9.20
CA ALA A 37 -11.78 6.37 9.98
C ALA A 37 -11.32 5.04 9.39
N ILE A 38 -10.97 4.10 10.27
CA ILE A 38 -10.49 2.77 9.89
C ILE A 38 -11.59 1.76 10.21
N THR A 39 -11.90 0.89 9.26
CA THR A 39 -12.97 -0.09 9.36
C THR A 39 -12.56 -1.41 8.72
N LEU A 40 -13.10 -2.52 9.22
CA LEU A 40 -12.96 -3.84 8.59
C LEU A 40 -14.12 -4.05 7.63
N VAL A 41 -13.83 -4.51 6.41
CA VAL A 41 -14.81 -4.68 5.34
C VAL A 41 -14.54 -5.98 4.60
N ASN A 42 -15.59 -6.72 4.26
CA ASN A 42 -15.48 -7.89 3.39
C ASN A 42 -15.15 -7.45 1.96
N GLU A 43 -14.26 -8.17 1.29
CA GLU A 43 -13.85 -7.81 -0.08
C GLU A 43 -15.05 -7.72 -1.03
N GLN A 44 -16.05 -8.59 -0.86
CA GLN A 44 -17.26 -8.61 -1.69
C GLN A 44 -18.08 -7.32 -1.59
N ASP A 45 -17.93 -6.55 -0.50
CA ASP A 45 -18.66 -5.28 -0.29
C ASP A 45 -17.92 -4.08 -0.88
N LEU A 46 -16.72 -4.29 -1.43
CA LEU A 46 -15.92 -3.25 -2.05
C LEU A 46 -16.24 -3.16 -3.55
N THR A 47 -16.26 -1.93 -4.07
CA THR A 47 -16.45 -1.65 -5.49
C THR A 47 -15.15 -1.14 -6.06
N ALA A 48 -14.81 -1.58 -7.28
CA ALA A 48 -13.60 -1.17 -7.96
C ALA A 48 -13.53 0.35 -8.14
N TYR A 49 -12.29 0.89 -8.11
CA TYR A 49 -12.05 2.31 -8.30
C TYR A 49 -12.39 2.71 -9.75
N SER A 50 -13.41 3.54 -9.89
CA SER A 50 -13.91 3.99 -11.21
C SER A 50 -14.00 5.51 -11.32
N ARG A 51 -13.48 6.25 -10.34
CA ARG A 51 -13.59 7.71 -10.28
C ARG A 51 -12.84 8.37 -11.43
N LYS A 52 -13.54 9.22 -12.21
CA LYS A 52 -12.91 10.08 -13.20
C LYS A 52 -12.36 11.33 -12.48
N SER A 53 -11.07 11.62 -12.68
CA SER A 53 -10.42 12.80 -12.11
C SER A 53 -10.78 14.02 -12.97
N ARG A 54 -11.90 14.70 -12.66
CA ARG A 54 -12.21 15.98 -13.30
C ARG A 54 -11.40 17.09 -12.61
N GLY A 55 -10.60 17.80 -13.41
CA GLY A 55 -9.83 18.96 -12.95
C GLY A 55 -8.61 18.64 -12.10
N ALA A 56 -8.37 17.36 -11.77
CA ALA A 56 -7.17 16.93 -11.07
C ALA A 56 -6.09 16.52 -12.07
N LYS A 57 -4.82 16.75 -11.75
CA LYS A 57 -3.71 16.28 -12.57
C LYS A 57 -3.68 14.74 -12.54
N PRO A 58 -3.51 14.06 -13.70
CA PRO A 58 -3.50 12.61 -13.74
C PRO A 58 -2.26 12.03 -13.05
N ALA A 59 -2.38 10.79 -12.55
CA ALA A 59 -1.27 10.10 -11.90
C ALA A 59 -0.05 9.95 -12.82
N SER A 60 -0.26 9.87 -14.14
CA SER A 60 0.82 9.79 -15.13
C SER A 60 1.75 11.03 -15.12
N ASP A 61 1.32 12.15 -14.55
CA ASP A 61 2.15 13.35 -14.40
C ASP A 61 3.07 13.29 -13.18
N MET A 62 3.10 12.16 -12.46
CA MET A 62 3.99 12.01 -11.31
C MET A 62 5.46 12.17 -11.71
N THR A 63 6.27 12.68 -10.78
CA THR A 63 7.72 12.81 -10.98
C THR A 63 8.40 11.44 -10.92
N ASP A 64 9.63 11.36 -11.46
CA ASP A 64 10.45 10.15 -11.35
C ASP A 64 10.68 9.75 -9.89
N ARG A 65 10.85 10.71 -9.01
CA ARG A 65 11.00 10.47 -7.56
C ARG A 65 9.77 9.81 -6.97
N GLN A 66 8.58 10.26 -7.35
CA GLN A 66 7.32 9.67 -6.91
C GLN A 66 7.16 8.25 -7.47
N GLN A 67 7.49 8.05 -8.74
CA GLN A 67 7.44 6.74 -9.37
C GLN A 67 8.40 5.75 -8.69
N ASN A 68 9.61 6.19 -8.36
CA ASN A 68 10.58 5.38 -7.64
C ASN A 68 10.08 5.02 -6.24
N ALA A 69 9.42 5.96 -5.55
CA ALA A 69 8.82 5.70 -4.25
C ALA A 69 7.72 4.63 -4.33
N ILE A 70 6.85 4.68 -5.34
CA ILE A 70 5.80 3.68 -5.56
C ILE A 70 6.42 2.30 -5.81
N THR A 71 7.46 2.22 -6.64
CA THR A 71 8.17 0.97 -6.93
C THR A 71 8.80 0.40 -5.66
N PHE A 72 9.46 1.23 -4.88
CA PHE A 72 10.08 0.86 -3.59
C PHE A 72 9.03 0.31 -2.62
N ILE A 73 7.90 0.98 -2.49
CA ILE A 73 6.80 0.55 -1.64
C ILE A 73 6.29 -0.83 -2.08
N ARG A 74 6.10 -1.04 -3.37
CA ARG A 74 5.62 -2.32 -3.89
C ARG A 74 6.59 -3.46 -3.58
N GLN A 75 7.88 -3.23 -3.74
CA GLN A 75 8.91 -4.24 -3.49
C GLN A 75 8.97 -4.64 -2.01
N LEU A 76 8.76 -3.69 -1.10
CA LEU A 76 8.96 -3.93 0.33
C LEU A 76 7.69 -4.23 1.10
N THR A 77 6.53 -3.79 0.64
CA THR A 77 5.25 -4.01 1.33
C THR A 77 4.28 -4.88 0.54
N GLY A 78 4.49 -5.03 -0.76
CA GLY A 78 3.53 -5.65 -1.65
C GLY A 78 2.35 -4.76 -2.03
N ALA A 79 2.31 -3.52 -1.55
CA ALA A 79 1.22 -2.60 -1.86
C ALA A 79 1.24 -2.20 -3.34
N TYR A 80 0.08 -2.26 -3.98
CA TYR A 80 -0.07 -2.00 -5.41
C TYR A 80 -0.87 -0.71 -5.63
N PHE A 81 -0.23 0.31 -6.24
CA PHE A 81 -0.87 1.59 -6.53
C PHE A 81 -1.81 1.45 -7.72
N ASN A 82 -3.08 1.85 -7.54
CA ASN A 82 -4.08 1.90 -8.60
C ASN A 82 -4.74 3.27 -8.71
N GLY A 83 -4.13 4.31 -8.13
CA GLY A 83 -4.68 5.67 -8.16
C GLY A 83 -4.66 6.27 -9.56
N ARG A 84 -5.46 7.34 -9.74
CA ARG A 84 -5.64 7.99 -11.04
C ARG A 84 -5.25 9.45 -11.05
N SER A 85 -4.96 10.04 -9.90
CA SER A 85 -4.58 11.46 -9.78
C SER A 85 -3.28 11.62 -9.00
N LEU A 86 -2.64 12.79 -9.11
CA LEU A 86 -1.47 13.11 -8.30
C LEU A 86 -1.80 13.17 -6.81
N SER A 87 -3.03 13.54 -6.46
CA SER A 87 -3.50 13.47 -5.08
C SER A 87 -3.48 12.03 -4.56
N ASP A 88 -3.91 11.07 -5.38
CA ASP A 88 -3.84 9.64 -5.04
C ASP A 88 -2.39 9.19 -4.85
N VAL A 89 -1.46 9.63 -5.70
CA VAL A 89 -0.02 9.35 -5.58
C VAL A 89 0.50 9.82 -4.23
N SER A 90 0.22 11.06 -3.85
CA SER A 90 0.66 11.64 -2.59
C SER A 90 0.09 10.88 -1.38
N THR A 91 -1.19 10.52 -1.43
CA THR A 91 -1.86 9.77 -0.37
C THR A 91 -1.23 8.39 -0.19
N PHE A 92 -1.03 7.67 -1.30
CA PHE A 92 -0.43 6.34 -1.28
C PHE A 92 0.99 6.37 -0.69
N ILE A 93 1.82 7.28 -1.17
CA ILE A 93 3.20 7.43 -0.68
C ILE A 93 3.20 7.78 0.81
N GLY A 94 2.35 8.73 1.22
CA GLY A 94 2.26 9.15 2.62
C GLY A 94 1.87 8.03 3.57
N LEU A 95 1.03 7.09 3.11
CA LEU A 95 0.58 5.98 3.95
C LEU A 95 1.56 4.81 4.02
N PHE A 96 2.26 4.51 2.92
CA PHE A 96 3.05 3.28 2.82
C PHE A 96 4.55 3.47 2.87
N LEU A 97 5.07 4.69 2.66
CA LEU A 97 6.52 4.91 2.57
C LEU A 97 7.25 4.55 3.87
N ASN A 98 6.71 4.95 5.02
CA ASN A 98 7.32 4.63 6.31
C ASN A 98 7.32 3.13 6.56
N ARG A 99 6.23 2.44 6.22
CA ARG A 99 6.15 0.97 6.31
C ARG A 99 7.21 0.32 5.43
N ALA A 100 7.39 0.81 4.21
CA ALA A 100 8.42 0.31 3.30
C ALA A 100 9.83 0.53 3.85
N LYS A 101 10.10 1.70 4.42
CA LYS A 101 11.39 2.01 5.04
C LYS A 101 11.67 1.11 6.24
N ASP A 102 10.67 0.85 7.08
CA ASP A 102 10.80 -0.03 8.23
C ASP A 102 11.08 -1.47 7.78
N ASN A 103 10.39 -1.94 6.74
CA ASN A 103 10.63 -3.26 6.18
C ASN A 103 12.03 -3.38 5.56
N ALA A 104 12.52 -2.32 4.92
CA ALA A 104 13.88 -2.29 4.38
C ALA A 104 14.93 -2.39 5.47
N ARG A 105 14.74 -1.67 6.58
CA ARG A 105 15.64 -1.73 7.74
C ARG A 105 15.64 -3.12 8.37
N GLN A 106 14.48 -3.73 8.52
CA GLN A 106 14.36 -5.07 9.06
C GLN A 106 15.05 -6.10 8.18
N LYS A 107 14.88 -6.01 6.87
CA LYS A 107 15.56 -6.88 5.91
C LYS A 107 17.07 -6.74 5.98
N ALA A 108 17.58 -5.53 6.05
CA ALA A 108 19.02 -5.27 6.17
C ALA A 108 19.59 -5.84 7.47
N TYR A 109 18.85 -5.70 8.57
CA TYR A 109 19.23 -6.27 9.86
C TYR A 109 19.25 -7.81 9.81
N ASP A 110 18.23 -8.43 9.24
CA ASP A 110 18.14 -9.87 9.11
C ASP A 110 19.28 -10.43 8.25
N ASP A 111 19.61 -9.78 7.14
CA ASP A 111 20.72 -10.15 6.26
C ASP A 111 22.06 -10.05 7.01
N TYR A 112 22.24 -9.04 7.84
CA TYR A 112 23.44 -8.86 8.65
C TYR A 112 23.57 -9.99 9.70
N VAL A 113 22.50 -10.32 10.39
CA VAL A 113 22.50 -11.38 11.41
C VAL A 113 22.79 -12.74 10.79
N ILE A 114 22.19 -13.04 9.64
CA ILE A 114 22.44 -14.28 8.90
C ILE A 114 23.91 -14.35 8.45
N GLY A 115 24.46 -13.23 7.94
CA GLY A 115 25.85 -13.14 7.53
C GLY A 115 26.80 -13.44 8.67
N ASP A 116 26.58 -12.84 9.85
CA ASP A 116 27.39 -13.10 11.05
C ASP A 116 27.31 -14.57 11.49
N ALA A 117 26.11 -15.14 11.51
CA ALA A 117 25.92 -16.54 11.88
C ALA A 117 26.65 -17.48 10.93
N MET A 118 26.65 -17.19 9.62
CA MET A 118 27.39 -17.96 8.64
C MET A 118 28.91 -17.88 8.82
N ILE A 119 29.42 -16.70 9.17
CA ILE A 119 30.85 -16.50 9.45
C ILE A 119 31.26 -17.31 10.68
N GLU A 120 30.49 -17.30 11.73
CA GLU A 120 30.77 -18.08 12.94
C GLU A 120 30.75 -19.60 12.67
N THR A 121 29.86 -20.07 11.81
CA THR A 121 29.73 -21.47 11.47
C THR A 121 30.94 -22.00 10.68
N VAL A 122 31.59 -21.14 9.90
CA VAL A 122 32.75 -21.50 9.06
C VAL A 122 34.03 -21.56 9.89
N ARG A 123 34.05 -20.98 11.07
CA ARG A 123 35.19 -21.06 11.97
C ARG A 123 35.17 -22.36 12.77
#